data_092e0c5e0d6f60a69013e4c5199f2a84
#
_entry.id   092e0c5e0d6f60a69013e4c5199f2a84
#
_cell.length_a   1.000
_cell.length_b   1.000
_cell.length_c   1.000
_cell.angle_alpha   90.00
_cell.angle_beta   90.00
_cell.angle_gamma   90.00
#
_symmetry.space_group_name_H-M   'P 1'
#
loop_
_entity.id
_entity.type
_entity.pdbx_description
1 polymer ?
#
loop_
_entity_poly.entity_id
_entity_poly.type
_entity_poly.pdbx_seq_one_letter_code
_entity_poly.pdbx_strand_id
1 'polypeptide(L)'
;FKTSIADFGAIKVKLAEMATNAYACESATYRAAKDIEDRIAIREANGNSHQEAELKGVEEYAIECSILKVAVSEDVQNCADEGIQIFGGMGFSEETPMESAWRDARITRIYEGTNEINRMLSVGMLVKKAMKGHVDLLGPASKVQEELMGIPSFETPDYSELFSEEKEMIQKLKKTFLMVAGGAVQKYGPQLEEHQQLLIAAADILIEIYMA
;
A
#
# COMPACT_ATOMS: atom_id res chain seq x y z
N PHE A 1 8.66 26.75 -27.52
CA PHE A 1 8.60 25.50 -28.31
C PHE A 1 7.52 25.54 -29.42
N LYS A 2 6.67 26.58 -29.49
CA LYS A 2 5.54 26.74 -30.44
C LYS A 2 4.47 25.63 -30.39
N THR A 3 4.52 24.74 -29.42
CA THR A 3 3.55 23.70 -29.15
C THR A 3 3.41 23.51 -27.63
N SER A 4 2.33 22.90 -27.18
CA SER A 4 2.18 22.53 -25.77
C SER A 4 3.25 21.53 -25.38
N ILE A 5 3.88 21.69 -24.21
CA ILE A 5 4.87 20.72 -23.73
C ILE A 5 4.23 19.36 -23.44
N ALA A 6 2.92 19.32 -23.16
CA ALA A 6 2.16 18.08 -23.01
C ALA A 6 2.13 17.20 -24.28
N ASP A 7 2.49 17.74 -25.42
CA ASP A 7 2.57 16.98 -26.67
C ASP A 7 3.88 16.17 -26.82
N PHE A 8 4.90 16.50 -26.00
CA PHE A 8 6.17 15.76 -26.02
C PHE A 8 6.06 14.42 -25.30
N GLY A 9 6.65 13.37 -25.90
CA GLY A 9 6.60 12.01 -25.36
C GLY A 9 7.08 11.90 -23.92
N ALA A 10 8.16 12.57 -23.56
CA ALA A 10 8.71 12.59 -22.20
C ALA A 10 7.71 13.15 -21.16
N ILE A 11 6.92 14.14 -21.54
CA ILE A 11 5.89 14.73 -20.65
C ILE A 11 4.65 13.85 -20.62
N LYS A 12 4.25 13.25 -21.75
CA LYS A 12 3.13 12.30 -21.80
C LYS A 12 3.32 11.11 -20.87
N VAL A 13 4.53 10.57 -20.77
CA VAL A 13 4.85 9.47 -19.83
C VAL A 13 4.59 9.92 -18.39
N LYS A 14 5.14 11.06 -17.98
CA LYS A 14 4.93 11.62 -16.63
C LYS A 14 3.45 11.83 -16.31
N LEU A 15 2.71 12.45 -17.23
CA LEU A 15 1.27 12.67 -17.05
C LEU A 15 0.48 11.36 -16.97
N ALA A 16 0.86 10.35 -17.74
CA ALA A 16 0.23 9.04 -17.69
C ALA A 16 0.50 8.33 -16.36
N GLU A 17 1.75 8.35 -15.87
CA GLU A 17 2.12 7.80 -14.57
C GLU A 17 1.37 8.49 -13.43
N MET A 18 1.33 9.82 -13.40
CA MET A 18 0.57 10.59 -12.41
C MET A 18 -0.92 10.21 -12.42
N ALA A 19 -1.53 10.12 -13.61
CA ALA A 19 -2.95 9.76 -13.73
C ALA A 19 -3.23 8.32 -13.29
N THR A 20 -2.34 7.38 -13.62
CA THR A 20 -2.47 5.98 -13.24
C THR A 20 -2.34 5.81 -11.73
N ASN A 21 -1.34 6.44 -11.13
CA ASN A 21 -1.12 6.37 -9.68
C ASN A 21 -2.28 7.03 -8.91
N ALA A 22 -2.74 8.20 -9.35
CA ALA A 22 -3.90 8.85 -8.75
C ALA A 22 -5.15 7.96 -8.81
N TYR A 23 -5.40 7.28 -9.95
CA TYR A 23 -6.51 6.34 -10.09
C TYR A 23 -6.36 5.14 -9.14
N ALA A 24 -5.17 4.56 -9.02
CA ALA A 24 -4.90 3.46 -8.10
C ALA A 24 -5.13 3.86 -6.65
N CYS A 25 -4.60 5.02 -6.22
CA CYS A 25 -4.78 5.58 -4.88
C CYS A 25 -6.26 5.87 -4.56
N GLU A 26 -6.98 6.47 -5.49
CA GLU A 26 -8.41 6.75 -5.34
C GLU A 26 -9.21 5.44 -5.22
N SER A 27 -8.96 4.48 -6.10
CA SER A 27 -9.62 3.17 -6.09
C SER A 27 -9.40 2.42 -4.79
N ALA A 28 -8.17 2.34 -4.30
CA ALA A 28 -7.83 1.69 -3.05
C ALA A 28 -8.47 2.39 -1.84
N THR A 29 -8.50 3.73 -1.84
CA THR A 29 -9.11 4.53 -0.78
C THR A 29 -10.62 4.32 -0.70
N TYR A 30 -11.33 4.37 -1.82
CA TYR A 30 -12.77 4.12 -1.86
C TYR A 30 -13.11 2.68 -1.52
N ARG A 31 -12.28 1.72 -1.90
CA ARG A 31 -12.45 0.33 -1.51
C ARG A 31 -12.34 0.16 -0.01
N ALA A 32 -11.31 0.69 0.63
CA ALA A 32 -11.14 0.63 2.07
C ALA A 32 -12.29 1.34 2.82
N ALA A 33 -12.70 2.52 2.34
CA ALA A 33 -13.83 3.24 2.91
C ALA A 33 -15.12 2.39 2.86
N LYS A 34 -15.40 1.75 1.73
CA LYS A 34 -16.56 0.88 1.57
C LYS A 34 -16.51 -0.35 2.49
N ASP A 35 -15.35 -0.97 2.61
CA ASP A 35 -15.17 -2.12 3.50
C ASP A 35 -15.39 -1.74 4.97
N ILE A 36 -14.95 -0.54 5.39
CA ILE A 36 -15.20 0.02 6.74
C ILE A 36 -16.71 0.27 6.95
N GLU A 37 -17.38 0.91 5.99
CA GLU A 37 -18.83 1.16 6.06
C GLU A 37 -19.64 -0.14 6.19
N ASP A 38 -19.32 -1.13 5.36
CA ASP A 38 -19.97 -2.44 5.40
C ASP A 38 -19.75 -3.13 6.75
N ARG A 39 -18.55 -2.98 7.33
CA ARG A 39 -18.24 -3.54 8.63
C ARG A 39 -19.00 -2.85 9.76
N ILE A 40 -19.14 -1.54 9.70
CA ILE A 40 -19.96 -0.76 10.64
C ILE A 40 -21.41 -1.25 10.59
N ALA A 41 -21.99 -1.35 9.39
CA ALA A 41 -23.36 -1.82 9.20
C ALA A 41 -23.59 -3.24 9.78
N ILE A 42 -22.65 -4.17 9.53
CA ILE A 42 -22.70 -5.52 10.10
C ILE A 42 -22.67 -5.49 11.64
N ARG A 43 -21.85 -4.64 12.24
CA ARG A 43 -21.75 -4.52 13.70
C ARG A 43 -23.02 -3.94 14.32
N GLU A 44 -23.63 -2.94 13.68
CA GLU A 44 -24.92 -2.38 14.09
C GLU A 44 -26.03 -3.43 14.01
N ALA A 45 -26.10 -4.20 12.92
CA ALA A 45 -27.05 -5.30 12.77
C ALA A 45 -26.89 -6.38 13.85
N ASN A 46 -25.69 -6.55 14.40
CA ASN A 46 -25.37 -7.46 15.50
C ASN A 46 -25.61 -6.85 16.89
N GLY A 47 -26.21 -5.65 16.97
CA GLY A 47 -26.63 -5.02 18.22
C GLY A 47 -25.62 -4.11 18.90
N ASN A 48 -24.50 -3.77 18.26
CA ASN A 48 -23.63 -2.72 18.77
C ASN A 48 -24.30 -1.35 18.61
N SER A 49 -24.01 -0.42 19.52
CA SER A 49 -24.37 0.97 19.31
C SER A 49 -23.63 1.55 18.11
N HIS A 50 -24.17 2.59 17.46
CA HIS A 50 -23.54 3.26 16.33
C HIS A 50 -22.08 3.65 16.63
N GLN A 51 -21.87 4.31 17.78
CA GLN A 51 -20.52 4.74 18.20
C GLN A 51 -19.54 3.58 18.40
N GLU A 52 -19.99 2.47 18.97
CA GLU A 52 -19.13 1.27 19.12
C GLU A 52 -18.87 0.59 17.78
N ALA A 53 -19.86 0.56 16.89
CA ALA A 53 -19.73 0.00 15.56
C ALA A 53 -18.72 0.78 14.71
N GLU A 54 -18.80 2.12 14.73
CA GLU A 54 -17.82 3.02 14.07
C GLU A 54 -16.40 2.78 14.61
N LEU A 55 -16.20 2.90 15.93
CA LEU A 55 -14.88 2.77 16.53
C LEU A 55 -14.23 1.42 16.19
N LYS A 56 -14.97 0.34 16.36
CA LYS A 56 -14.46 -1.01 16.10
C LYS A 56 -14.34 -1.32 14.59
N GLY A 57 -15.19 -0.73 13.76
CA GLY A 57 -15.11 -0.84 12.31
C GLY A 57 -13.81 -0.23 11.78
N VAL A 58 -13.50 0.99 12.19
CA VAL A 58 -12.25 1.66 11.82
C VAL A 58 -11.03 0.92 12.39
N GLU A 59 -11.07 0.50 13.66
CA GLU A 59 -9.97 -0.24 14.30
C GLU A 59 -9.63 -1.54 13.55
N GLU A 60 -10.62 -2.21 12.99
CA GLU A 60 -10.43 -3.46 12.25
C GLU A 60 -9.58 -3.25 10.99
N TYR A 61 -9.71 -2.09 10.32
CA TYR A 61 -9.01 -1.70 9.10
C TYR A 61 -7.79 -0.78 9.36
N ALA A 62 -7.28 -0.75 10.56
CA ALA A 62 -6.14 0.09 10.92
C ALA A 62 -4.87 -0.22 10.11
N ILE A 63 -4.69 -1.47 9.66
CA ILE A 63 -3.57 -1.88 8.81
C ILE A 63 -3.70 -1.24 7.43
N GLU A 64 -4.87 -1.37 6.82
CA GLU A 64 -5.22 -0.83 5.51
C GLU A 64 -5.11 0.70 5.52
N CYS A 65 -5.62 1.36 6.55
CA CYS A 65 -5.49 2.81 6.74
C CYS A 65 -4.02 3.24 6.83
N SER A 66 -3.17 2.48 7.53
CA SER A 66 -1.74 2.77 7.63
C SER A 66 -1.03 2.60 6.28
N ILE A 67 -1.38 1.57 5.51
CA ILE A 67 -0.88 1.33 4.15
C ILE A 67 -1.27 2.49 3.23
N LEU A 68 -2.56 2.84 3.22
CA LEU A 68 -3.09 3.92 2.38
C LEU A 68 -2.48 5.27 2.73
N LYS A 69 -2.31 5.57 4.03
CA LYS A 69 -1.66 6.80 4.46
C LYS A 69 -0.26 6.93 3.86
N VAL A 70 0.51 5.85 3.83
CA VAL A 70 1.84 5.84 3.22
C VAL A 70 1.75 5.99 1.71
N ALA A 71 1.06 5.09 1.03
CA ALA A 71 0.97 5.04 -0.43
C ALA A 71 0.45 6.35 -1.02
N VAL A 72 -0.70 6.84 -0.53
CA VAL A 72 -1.34 8.04 -1.07
C VAL A 72 -0.52 9.30 -0.78
N SER A 73 0.08 9.43 0.41
CA SER A 73 0.91 10.59 0.73
C SER A 73 2.22 10.64 -0.07
N GLU A 74 2.78 9.49 -0.42
CA GLU A 74 3.97 9.42 -1.27
C GLU A 74 3.62 9.69 -2.72
N ASP A 75 2.48 9.19 -3.20
CA ASP A 75 2.03 9.45 -4.56
C ASP A 75 1.67 10.92 -4.78
N VAL A 76 0.95 11.57 -3.87
CA VAL A 76 0.65 12.98 -3.99
C VAL A 76 1.93 13.84 -3.99
N GLN A 77 2.95 13.44 -3.21
CA GLN A 77 4.25 14.10 -3.24
C GLN A 77 4.94 13.92 -4.60
N ASN A 78 4.93 12.71 -5.16
CA ASN A 78 5.51 12.41 -6.46
C ASN A 78 4.79 13.18 -7.57
N CYS A 79 3.47 13.23 -7.54
CA CYS A 79 2.67 14.01 -8.49
C CYS A 79 2.98 15.52 -8.41
N ALA A 80 3.13 16.06 -7.20
CA ALA A 80 3.47 17.47 -7.00
C ALA A 80 4.89 17.78 -7.47
N ASP A 81 5.85 16.89 -7.24
CA ASP A 81 7.23 17.02 -7.70
C ASP A 81 7.33 17.01 -9.23
N GLU A 82 6.66 16.04 -9.87
CA GLU A 82 6.57 16.00 -11.33
C GLU A 82 5.81 17.21 -11.90
N GLY A 83 4.84 17.72 -11.16
CA GLY A 83 4.16 18.96 -11.51
C GLY A 83 5.12 20.15 -11.58
N ILE A 84 5.98 20.34 -10.57
CA ILE A 84 7.05 21.37 -10.61
C ILE A 84 7.94 21.14 -11.81
N GLN A 85 8.37 19.91 -12.05
CA GLN A 85 9.26 19.58 -13.17
C GLN A 85 8.64 19.91 -14.53
N ILE A 86 7.34 19.62 -14.71
CA ILE A 86 6.59 19.92 -15.94
C ILE A 86 6.44 21.43 -16.16
N PHE A 87 6.16 22.20 -15.08
CA PHE A 87 6.07 23.66 -15.15
C PHE A 87 7.44 24.34 -15.32
N GLY A 88 8.54 23.59 -15.12
CA GLY A 88 9.90 24.12 -15.21
C GLY A 88 10.18 25.18 -14.15
N GLY A 89 10.98 26.20 -14.49
CA GLY A 89 11.32 27.28 -13.55
C GLY A 89 10.12 28.00 -12.96
N MET A 90 9.01 28.09 -13.69
CA MET A 90 7.76 28.67 -13.18
C MET A 90 7.11 27.78 -12.11
N GLY A 91 7.28 26.45 -12.17
CA GLY A 91 6.78 25.55 -11.15
C GLY A 91 7.46 25.73 -9.77
N PHE A 92 8.68 26.22 -9.77
CA PHE A 92 9.45 26.53 -8.56
C PHE A 92 9.15 27.95 -8.00
N SER A 93 8.56 28.82 -8.82
CA SER A 93 8.22 30.19 -8.43
C SER A 93 6.93 30.25 -7.65
N GLU A 94 6.87 31.11 -6.61
CA GLU A 94 5.64 31.41 -5.86
C GLU A 94 4.53 32.05 -6.71
N GLU A 95 4.85 32.45 -7.96
CA GLU A 95 3.87 33.00 -8.90
C GLU A 95 2.93 31.94 -9.47
N THR A 96 3.23 30.65 -9.28
CA THR A 96 2.38 29.54 -9.70
C THR A 96 1.97 28.67 -8.51
N PRO A 97 0.84 27.94 -8.59
CA PRO A 97 0.36 27.13 -7.48
C PRO A 97 1.18 25.86 -7.22
N MET A 98 2.13 25.49 -8.10
CA MET A 98 2.84 24.22 -8.00
C MET A 98 3.82 24.17 -6.83
N GLU A 99 4.50 25.27 -6.50
CA GLU A 99 5.35 25.38 -5.32
C GLU A 99 4.56 25.12 -4.03
N SER A 100 3.41 25.76 -3.90
CA SER A 100 2.52 25.57 -2.75
C SER A 100 1.99 24.15 -2.67
N ALA A 101 1.53 23.57 -3.80
CA ALA A 101 1.06 22.19 -3.87
C ALA A 101 2.16 21.20 -3.43
N TRP A 102 3.41 21.43 -3.84
CA TRP A 102 4.52 20.57 -3.44
C TRP A 102 4.80 20.66 -1.93
N ARG A 103 4.77 21.84 -1.36
CA ARG A 103 4.96 22.08 0.06
C ARG A 103 3.86 21.41 0.90
N ASP A 104 2.61 21.56 0.45
CA ASP A 104 1.44 20.97 1.10
C ASP A 104 1.44 19.43 0.97
N ALA A 105 1.87 18.89 -0.17
CA ALA A 105 2.07 17.46 -0.34
C ALA A 105 3.18 16.93 0.59
N ARG A 106 4.30 17.65 0.72
CA ARG A 106 5.46 17.18 1.50
C ARG A 106 5.16 16.97 2.97
N ILE A 107 4.33 17.82 3.58
CA ILE A 107 4.01 17.71 5.01
C ILE A 107 3.13 16.49 5.31
N THR A 108 2.36 15.97 4.35
CA THR A 108 1.48 14.80 4.53
C THR A 108 2.23 13.55 4.93
N ARG A 109 3.52 13.44 4.57
CA ARG A 109 4.39 12.31 4.94
C ARG A 109 4.90 12.38 6.38
N ILE A 110 4.67 13.49 7.09
CA ILE A 110 5.23 13.78 8.42
C ILE A 110 4.17 13.72 9.52
N TYR A 111 3.02 14.37 9.33
CA TYR A 111 1.98 14.41 10.36
C TYR A 111 1.16 13.10 10.41
N GLU A 112 0.39 12.91 11.47
CA GLU A 112 -0.47 11.74 11.72
C GLU A 112 0.33 10.41 11.71
N GLY A 113 1.53 10.49 12.27
CA GLY A 113 2.53 9.44 12.19
C GLY A 113 3.32 9.53 10.88
N THR A 114 4.66 9.58 11.00
CA THR A 114 5.50 9.61 9.80
C THR A 114 5.28 8.35 8.95
N ASN A 115 5.63 8.42 7.68
CA ASN A 115 5.48 7.26 6.80
C ASN A 115 6.30 6.05 7.27
N GLU A 116 7.44 6.28 7.93
CA GLU A 116 8.24 5.23 8.58
C GLU A 116 7.47 4.57 9.73
N ILE A 117 6.82 5.38 10.58
CA ILE A 117 6.01 4.88 11.70
C ILE A 117 4.83 4.06 11.17
N ASN A 118 4.11 4.56 10.15
CA ASN A 118 2.97 3.85 9.58
C ASN A 118 3.40 2.53 8.88
N ARG A 119 4.58 2.50 8.23
CA ARG A 119 5.14 1.26 7.69
C ARG A 119 5.37 0.23 8.80
N MET A 120 6.08 0.59 9.85
CA MET A 120 6.33 -0.31 10.98
C MET A 120 5.04 -0.74 11.68
N LEU A 121 4.08 0.18 11.81
CA LEU A 121 2.79 -0.07 12.44
C LEU A 121 1.97 -1.11 11.65
N SER A 122 1.90 -1.00 10.32
CA SER A 122 1.14 -1.93 9.47
C SER A 122 1.62 -3.38 9.64
N VAL A 123 2.94 -3.61 9.56
CA VAL A 123 3.53 -4.94 9.75
C VAL A 123 3.41 -5.41 11.20
N GLY A 124 3.69 -4.54 12.17
CA GLY A 124 3.57 -4.86 13.59
C GLY A 124 2.16 -5.28 13.99
N MET A 125 1.14 -4.57 13.49
CA MET A 125 -0.26 -4.93 13.71
C MET A 125 -0.63 -6.25 13.03
N LEU A 126 -0.15 -6.50 11.82
CA LEU A 126 -0.39 -7.75 11.09
C LEU A 126 0.19 -8.94 11.86
N VAL A 127 1.43 -8.84 12.32
CA VAL A 127 2.09 -9.88 13.13
C VAL A 127 1.33 -10.09 14.44
N LYS A 128 0.94 -9.03 15.14
CA LYS A 128 0.14 -9.13 16.38
C LYS A 128 -1.22 -9.79 16.15
N LYS A 129 -1.92 -9.47 15.07
CA LYS A 129 -3.18 -10.14 14.68
C LYS A 129 -2.96 -11.64 14.40
N ALA A 130 -1.86 -11.98 13.74
CA ALA A 130 -1.49 -13.38 13.47
C ALA A 130 -1.16 -14.14 14.76
N MET A 131 -0.37 -13.56 15.67
CA MET A 131 -0.04 -14.18 16.97
C MET A 131 -1.27 -14.41 17.85
N LYS A 132 -2.31 -13.56 17.72
CA LYS A 132 -3.60 -13.72 18.42
C LYS A 132 -4.54 -14.70 17.71
N GLY A 133 -4.17 -15.25 16.56
CA GLY A 133 -5.02 -16.15 15.78
C GLY A 133 -6.18 -15.45 15.04
N HIS A 134 -6.14 -14.11 14.94
CA HIS A 134 -7.15 -13.35 14.21
C HIS A 134 -6.93 -13.40 12.68
N VAL A 135 -5.70 -13.65 12.26
CA VAL A 135 -5.29 -13.82 10.84
C VAL A 135 -4.38 -15.05 10.78
N ASP A 136 -4.67 -15.97 9.90
CA ASP A 136 -3.79 -17.11 9.66
C ASP A 136 -2.68 -16.73 8.67
N LEU A 137 -1.49 -16.46 9.18
CA LEU A 137 -0.29 -16.27 8.38
C LEU A 137 0.62 -17.52 8.39
N LEU A 138 0.53 -18.34 9.43
CA LEU A 138 1.42 -19.49 9.61
C LEU A 138 1.08 -20.63 8.65
N GLY A 139 -0.22 -20.91 8.46
CA GLY A 139 -0.67 -21.93 7.52
C GLY A 139 -0.22 -21.64 6.07
N PRO A 140 -0.53 -20.47 5.52
CA PRO A 140 -0.02 -20.06 4.21
C PRO A 140 1.50 -20.04 4.12
N ALA A 141 2.22 -19.56 5.14
CA ALA A 141 3.69 -19.55 5.13
C ALA A 141 4.28 -20.97 5.08
N SER A 142 3.71 -21.91 5.83
CA SER A 142 4.13 -23.33 5.80
C SER A 142 3.90 -23.95 4.42
N LYS A 143 2.75 -23.66 3.78
CA LYS A 143 2.49 -24.12 2.40
C LYS A 143 3.50 -23.57 1.39
N VAL A 144 3.87 -22.30 1.50
CA VAL A 144 4.92 -21.72 0.63
C VAL A 144 6.25 -22.42 0.85
N GLN A 145 6.60 -22.74 2.10
CA GLN A 145 7.84 -23.49 2.40
C GLN A 145 7.81 -24.91 1.82
N GLU A 146 6.67 -25.61 1.90
CA GLU A 146 6.49 -26.93 1.28
C GLU A 146 6.59 -26.85 -0.25
N GLU A 147 5.97 -25.87 -0.88
CA GLU A 147 6.07 -25.64 -2.32
C GLU A 147 7.52 -25.41 -2.78
N LEU A 148 8.31 -24.65 -2.01
CA LEU A 148 9.73 -24.40 -2.32
C LEU A 148 10.61 -25.64 -2.22
N MET A 149 10.26 -26.59 -1.35
CA MET A 149 10.96 -27.86 -1.20
C MET A 149 10.46 -28.93 -2.18
N GLY A 150 9.32 -28.68 -2.83
CA GLY A 150 8.73 -29.55 -3.81
C GLY A 150 9.40 -29.47 -5.18
N ILE A 151 8.97 -30.36 -6.09
CA ILE A 151 9.39 -30.29 -7.50
C ILE A 151 8.66 -29.13 -8.16
N PRO A 152 9.37 -28.19 -8.81
CA PRO A 152 8.72 -27.09 -9.53
C PRO A 152 7.73 -27.60 -10.57
N SER A 153 6.54 -27.02 -10.61
CA SER A 153 5.62 -27.24 -11.73
C SER A 153 6.20 -26.60 -12.98
N PHE A 154 6.24 -27.37 -14.07
CA PHE A 154 6.64 -26.89 -15.40
C PHE A 154 5.43 -26.57 -16.28
N GLU A 155 4.24 -26.46 -15.68
CA GLU A 155 3.04 -26.05 -16.41
C GLU A 155 3.18 -24.61 -16.88
N THR A 156 2.89 -24.40 -18.17
CA THR A 156 2.86 -23.06 -18.74
C THR A 156 1.57 -22.39 -18.27
N PRO A 157 1.63 -21.23 -17.60
CA PRO A 157 0.42 -20.53 -17.18
C PRO A 157 -0.44 -20.13 -18.40
N ASP A 158 -1.75 -20.25 -18.26
CA ASP A 158 -2.70 -19.76 -19.25
C ASP A 158 -3.07 -18.31 -18.94
N TYR A 159 -2.62 -17.38 -19.78
CA TYR A 159 -2.89 -15.95 -19.68
C TYR A 159 -3.99 -15.48 -20.64
N SER A 160 -4.91 -16.37 -21.01
CA SER A 160 -6.04 -16.04 -21.91
C SER A 160 -7.10 -15.14 -21.25
N GLU A 161 -7.21 -15.17 -19.92
CA GLU A 161 -8.13 -14.31 -19.18
C GLU A 161 -7.51 -12.93 -18.89
N LEU A 162 -8.38 -11.91 -18.89
CA LEU A 162 -7.98 -10.53 -18.54
C LEU A 162 -7.37 -10.46 -17.14
N PHE A 163 -6.21 -9.85 -17.04
CA PHE A 163 -5.43 -9.68 -15.80
C PHE A 163 -4.95 -11.00 -15.16
N SER A 164 -4.87 -12.10 -15.89
CA SER A 164 -4.39 -13.38 -15.33
C SER A 164 -2.90 -13.32 -14.96
N GLU A 165 -2.08 -12.65 -15.77
CA GLU A 165 -0.65 -12.45 -15.51
C GLU A 165 -0.43 -11.57 -14.26
N GLU A 166 -1.15 -10.46 -14.16
CA GLU A 166 -1.09 -9.54 -13.03
C GLU A 166 -1.57 -10.22 -11.74
N LYS A 167 -2.65 -10.99 -11.80
CA LYS A 167 -3.14 -11.78 -10.66
C LYS A 167 -2.09 -12.81 -10.19
N GLU A 168 -1.41 -13.48 -11.12
CA GLU A 168 -0.34 -14.42 -10.78
C GLU A 168 0.84 -13.69 -10.13
N MET A 169 1.23 -12.52 -10.66
CA MET A 169 2.28 -11.69 -10.07
C MET A 169 1.96 -11.32 -8.63
N ILE A 170 0.73 -10.84 -8.36
CA ILE A 170 0.28 -10.52 -7.00
C ILE A 170 0.35 -11.76 -6.09
N GLN A 171 -0.04 -12.95 -6.57
CA GLN A 171 0.08 -14.17 -5.79
C GLN A 171 1.55 -14.52 -5.46
N LYS A 172 2.46 -14.32 -6.41
CA LYS A 172 3.90 -14.51 -6.18
C LYS A 172 4.45 -13.51 -5.16
N LEU A 173 4.03 -12.24 -5.21
CA LEU A 173 4.38 -11.22 -4.22
C LEU A 173 3.87 -11.59 -2.83
N LYS A 174 2.62 -12.07 -2.70
CA LYS A 174 2.07 -12.58 -1.43
C LYS A 174 2.90 -13.74 -0.87
N LYS A 175 3.29 -14.69 -1.70
CA LYS A 175 4.17 -15.80 -1.29
C LYS A 175 5.54 -15.30 -0.82
N THR A 176 6.12 -14.34 -1.55
CA THR A 176 7.39 -13.71 -1.18
C THR A 176 7.28 -13.01 0.18
N PHE A 177 6.22 -12.24 0.39
CA PHE A 177 5.96 -11.59 1.68
C PHE A 177 5.87 -12.61 2.82
N LEU A 178 5.07 -13.67 2.66
CA LEU A 178 4.90 -14.72 3.66
C LEU A 178 6.24 -15.42 4.01
N MET A 179 7.07 -15.66 3.00
CA MET A 179 8.38 -16.30 3.18
C MET A 179 9.34 -15.38 3.95
N VAL A 180 9.42 -14.10 3.58
CA VAL A 180 10.29 -13.12 4.24
C VAL A 180 9.81 -12.83 5.66
N ALA A 181 8.51 -12.55 5.82
CA ALA A 181 7.92 -12.27 7.12
C ALA A 181 7.99 -13.49 8.06
N GLY A 182 7.69 -14.70 7.56
CA GLY A 182 7.81 -15.94 8.32
C GLY A 182 9.24 -16.20 8.79
N GLY A 183 10.23 -16.06 7.90
CA GLY A 183 11.64 -16.19 8.23
C GLY A 183 12.11 -15.14 9.25
N ALA A 184 11.64 -13.90 9.14
CA ALA A 184 11.95 -12.85 10.10
C ALA A 184 11.36 -13.13 11.49
N VAL A 185 10.10 -13.54 11.56
CA VAL A 185 9.43 -13.92 12.82
C VAL A 185 10.14 -15.14 13.46
N GLN A 186 10.49 -16.14 12.67
CA GLN A 186 11.19 -17.32 13.17
C GLN A 186 12.59 -16.99 13.72
N LYS A 187 13.31 -16.08 13.07
CA LYS A 187 14.66 -15.70 13.44
C LYS A 187 14.73 -14.76 14.64
N TYR A 188 13.84 -13.77 14.68
CA TYR A 188 13.92 -12.67 15.65
C TYR A 188 12.83 -12.73 16.75
N GLY A 189 11.74 -13.44 16.50
CA GLY A 189 10.65 -13.60 17.47
C GLY A 189 10.17 -12.25 18.02
N PRO A 190 10.11 -12.10 19.36
CA PRO A 190 9.69 -10.84 20.01
C PRO A 190 10.62 -9.64 19.72
N GLN A 191 11.90 -9.89 19.37
CA GLN A 191 12.87 -8.84 19.07
C GLN A 191 12.70 -8.27 17.65
N LEU A 192 11.78 -8.77 16.85
CA LEU A 192 11.54 -8.27 15.50
C LEU A 192 11.22 -6.76 15.49
N GLU A 193 10.57 -6.25 16.53
CA GLU A 193 10.25 -4.82 16.66
C GLU A 193 11.51 -3.92 16.75
N GLU A 194 12.65 -4.47 17.15
CA GLU A 194 13.94 -3.75 17.19
C GLU A 194 14.60 -3.67 15.80
N HIS A 195 14.19 -4.50 14.86
CA HIS A 195 14.72 -4.57 13.50
C HIS A 195 13.90 -3.71 12.52
N GLN A 196 13.86 -2.39 12.77
CA GLN A 196 13.03 -1.45 12.01
C GLN A 196 13.24 -1.50 10.49
N GLN A 197 14.47 -1.74 10.03
CA GLN A 197 14.78 -1.85 8.60
C GLN A 197 14.08 -3.04 7.95
N LEU A 198 13.96 -4.18 8.65
CA LEU A 198 13.23 -5.34 8.15
C LEU A 198 11.72 -5.07 8.12
N LEU A 199 11.20 -4.39 9.14
CA LEU A 199 9.78 -4.02 9.19
C LEU A 199 9.43 -3.06 8.05
N ILE A 200 10.28 -2.07 7.76
CA ILE A 200 10.08 -1.13 6.66
C ILE A 200 10.10 -1.86 5.31
N ALA A 201 11.09 -2.73 5.07
CA ALA A 201 11.15 -3.50 3.82
C ALA A 201 9.96 -4.45 3.64
N ALA A 202 9.50 -5.09 4.73
CA ALA A 202 8.29 -5.91 4.69
C ALA A 202 7.03 -5.08 4.43
N ALA A 203 6.98 -3.86 5.00
CA ALA A 203 5.87 -2.95 4.76
C ALA A 203 5.81 -2.48 3.30
N ASP A 204 6.95 -2.21 2.67
CA ASP A 204 6.99 -1.84 1.25
C ASP A 204 6.39 -2.94 0.37
N ILE A 205 6.75 -4.21 0.62
CA ILE A 205 6.13 -5.34 -0.09
C ILE A 205 4.62 -5.41 0.17
N LEU A 206 4.19 -5.20 1.42
CA LEU A 206 2.78 -5.24 1.80
C LEU A 206 1.99 -4.11 1.13
N ILE A 207 2.55 -2.91 1.03
CA ILE A 207 1.97 -1.75 0.35
C ILE A 207 1.78 -2.09 -1.14
N GLU A 208 2.82 -2.58 -1.82
CA GLU A 208 2.73 -2.96 -3.23
C GLU A 208 1.66 -4.02 -3.48
N ILE A 209 1.56 -5.05 -2.62
CA ILE A 209 0.51 -6.08 -2.73
C ILE A 209 -0.89 -5.50 -2.56
N TYR A 210 -1.05 -4.52 -1.70
CA TYR A 210 -2.35 -3.91 -1.41
C TYR A 210 -2.80 -2.95 -2.51
N MET A 211 -1.86 -2.21 -3.10
CA MET A 211 -2.13 -1.21 -4.14
C MET A 211 -2.31 -1.81 -5.53
N ALA A 212 -1.81 -3.02 -5.78
CA ALA A 212 -1.93 -3.75 -7.03
C ALA A 212 -3.26 -4.54 -7.13
#